data_c40cdfa4f6cc2a3f585cab0882809501
#
_entry.id   c40cdfa4f6cc2a3f585cab0882809501
#
_cell.length_a   1.000
_cell.length_b   1.000
_cell.length_c   1.000
_cell.angle_alpha   90.00
_cell.angle_beta   90.00
_cell.angle_gamma   90.00
#
_symmetry.space_group_name_H-M   'P 1'
#
loop_
_entity.id
_entity.type
_entity.pdbx_description
1 polymer ?
#
loop_
_entity_poly.entity_id
_entity_poly.type
_entity_poly.pdbx_seq_one_letter_code
_entity_poly.pdbx_strand_id
1 'polypeptide(L)'
;SDVSEKKDPLSDPEACARDIVLFQELGINTVRIYSVNPDLNHDKCMTILATAGIYLILDVNSPMENQHLNRYQPWTTYNEIYLEHVLKVVEQFSHYDNTLGFFAGNEIVNDEQSAKHSPPYIKAVVKDMKKYIKKNSPRIIPVGYSAADDLFYRVPLSYYLECCEDPDDDISVDFYGVNSYQWCGAQTMESSGYDELVEAYKNFTKPVFFSEFGCNEVLPRQFDEIKALYSKDMCGIFSGGLLYEFTQGPNNYGLVDLDSDGNVRLLDDFTTLKNHYNTTKMPSKNDLEQAITADNTLTKLDESQRNVAICQKSYENLKIDGKVASGLADNLIKKGVTVDHGNYVDLNDDDLTTKFEILNANGDEWKGSKSIRKVNHMTASERSRGTSENPNGGTTGVGSRGSKNHAVKSLSIPFKIMPIVLAHMLYHFLV
;
A
#
# COMPACT_ATOMS: atom_id res chain seq x y z
N SER A 1 1.74 -13.80 -10.09
CA SER A 1 1.83 -13.88 -11.58
C SER A 1 2.14 -12.51 -12.14
N ASP A 2 2.94 -12.49 -13.19
CA ASP A 2 3.33 -11.24 -13.83
C ASP A 2 2.13 -10.60 -14.56
N VAL A 3 2.13 -9.27 -14.62
CA VAL A 3 1.13 -8.51 -15.36
C VAL A 3 1.30 -8.72 -16.88
N SER A 4 0.20 -8.87 -17.57
CA SER A 4 0.13 -8.99 -19.04
C SER A 4 -1.16 -8.38 -19.56
N GLU A 5 -1.36 -8.41 -20.88
CA GLU A 5 -2.64 -8.00 -21.48
C GLU A 5 -3.84 -8.87 -21.04
N LYS A 6 -3.60 -10.10 -20.60
CA LYS A 6 -4.63 -11.10 -20.29
C LYS A 6 -4.72 -11.52 -18.84
N LYS A 7 -3.73 -11.20 -18.02
CA LYS A 7 -3.64 -11.68 -16.65
C LYS A 7 -2.83 -10.72 -15.78
N ASP A 8 -3.27 -10.57 -14.53
CA ASP A 8 -2.53 -9.95 -13.44
C ASP A 8 -2.89 -10.65 -12.11
N PRO A 9 -2.23 -10.30 -10.99
CA PRO A 9 -2.46 -10.97 -9.70
C PRO A 9 -3.90 -10.90 -9.16
N LEU A 10 -4.70 -9.91 -9.58
CA LEU A 10 -6.06 -9.70 -9.10
C LEU A 10 -7.15 -10.00 -10.14
N SER A 11 -6.78 -10.57 -11.28
CA SER A 11 -7.73 -10.88 -12.38
C SER A 11 -8.20 -12.34 -12.42
N ASP A 12 -7.66 -13.21 -11.54
CA ASP A 12 -7.99 -14.63 -11.46
C ASP A 12 -8.65 -14.96 -10.10
N PRO A 13 -9.98 -15.02 -10.02
CA PRO A 13 -10.69 -15.25 -8.77
C PRO A 13 -10.38 -16.57 -8.07
N GLU A 14 -10.07 -17.64 -8.81
CA GLU A 14 -9.73 -18.93 -8.20
C GLU A 14 -8.34 -18.87 -7.52
N ALA A 15 -7.37 -18.24 -8.18
CA ALA A 15 -6.07 -17.96 -7.60
C ALA A 15 -6.19 -17.02 -6.38
N CYS A 16 -7.03 -15.98 -6.47
CA CYS A 16 -7.30 -15.09 -5.34
C CYS A 16 -7.88 -15.85 -4.13
N ALA A 17 -8.87 -16.69 -4.32
CA ALA A 17 -9.45 -17.49 -3.23
C ALA A 17 -8.40 -18.41 -2.59
N ARG A 18 -7.54 -19.03 -3.40
CA ARG A 18 -6.42 -19.88 -2.93
C ARG A 18 -5.47 -19.08 -2.03
N ASP A 19 -5.01 -17.93 -2.49
CA ASP A 19 -4.01 -17.13 -1.79
C ASP A 19 -4.59 -16.50 -0.53
N ILE A 20 -5.84 -16.01 -0.59
CA ILE A 20 -6.52 -15.34 0.53
C ILE A 20 -6.80 -16.30 1.69
N VAL A 21 -7.07 -17.56 1.43
CA VAL A 21 -7.17 -18.60 2.48
C VAL A 21 -5.88 -18.63 3.30
N LEU A 22 -4.72 -18.58 2.64
CA LEU A 22 -3.42 -18.60 3.28
C LEU A 22 -3.07 -17.26 3.95
N PHE A 23 -3.53 -16.14 3.40
CA PHE A 23 -3.41 -14.83 4.05
C PHE A 23 -4.15 -14.79 5.39
N GLN A 24 -5.34 -15.37 5.44
CA GLN A 24 -6.08 -15.48 6.70
C GLN A 24 -5.42 -16.45 7.69
N GLU A 25 -4.81 -17.53 7.20
CA GLU A 25 -4.05 -18.47 8.04
C GLU A 25 -2.83 -17.79 8.69
N LEU A 26 -2.20 -16.86 8.01
CA LEU A 26 -1.12 -16.03 8.53
C LEU A 26 -1.62 -14.91 9.46
N GLY A 27 -2.89 -14.54 9.38
CA GLY A 27 -3.47 -13.45 10.16
C GLY A 27 -3.13 -12.05 9.63
N ILE A 28 -2.76 -11.94 8.36
CA ILE A 28 -2.47 -10.65 7.74
C ILE A 28 -3.75 -9.86 7.45
N ASN A 29 -3.61 -8.56 7.27
CA ASN A 29 -4.74 -7.66 7.01
C ASN A 29 -4.55 -6.75 5.81
N THR A 30 -3.38 -6.75 5.19
CA THR A 30 -3.07 -5.92 4.00
C THR A 30 -2.14 -6.69 3.07
N VAL A 31 -2.35 -6.56 1.78
CA VAL A 31 -1.44 -7.03 0.73
C VAL A 31 -0.98 -5.85 -0.12
N ARG A 32 0.22 -5.97 -0.68
CA ARG A 32 0.72 -5.07 -1.72
C ARG A 32 0.78 -5.82 -3.05
N ILE A 33 0.30 -5.17 -4.10
CA ILE A 33 0.40 -5.65 -5.48
C ILE A 33 1.21 -4.63 -6.28
N TYR A 34 2.22 -5.11 -7.01
CA TYR A 34 3.15 -4.25 -7.76
C TYR A 34 2.62 -3.74 -9.08
N SER A 35 1.70 -4.49 -9.69
CA SER A 35 1.19 -4.11 -11.01
C SER A 35 -0.13 -4.81 -11.32
N VAL A 36 -1.01 -4.07 -11.96
CA VAL A 36 -2.27 -4.56 -12.51
C VAL A 36 -2.47 -4.03 -13.92
N ASN A 37 -3.30 -4.70 -14.69
CA ASN A 37 -3.79 -4.19 -15.96
C ASN A 37 -5.20 -3.63 -15.74
N PRO A 38 -5.43 -2.31 -15.78
CA PRO A 38 -6.74 -1.73 -15.50
C PRO A 38 -7.81 -2.05 -16.54
N ASP A 39 -7.45 -2.66 -17.68
CA ASP A 39 -8.41 -3.13 -18.67
C ASP A 39 -9.00 -4.52 -18.33
N LEU A 40 -8.53 -5.16 -17.24
CA LEU A 40 -9.07 -6.43 -16.73
C LEU A 40 -10.09 -6.18 -15.60
N ASN A 41 -10.90 -7.21 -15.32
CA ASN A 41 -11.89 -7.17 -14.26
C ASN A 41 -11.29 -7.70 -12.96
N HIS A 42 -11.37 -6.91 -11.88
CA HIS A 42 -10.84 -7.22 -10.55
C HIS A 42 -11.94 -7.37 -9.49
N ASP A 43 -13.21 -7.20 -9.87
CA ASP A 43 -14.33 -7.11 -8.96
C ASP A 43 -14.43 -8.29 -8.01
N LYS A 44 -14.31 -9.51 -8.53
CA LYS A 44 -14.42 -10.72 -7.72
C LYS A 44 -13.24 -10.88 -6.75
N CYS A 45 -12.01 -10.69 -7.20
CA CYS A 45 -10.84 -10.74 -6.33
C CYS A 45 -10.90 -9.68 -5.22
N MET A 46 -11.22 -8.44 -5.57
CA MET A 46 -11.34 -7.36 -4.59
C MET A 46 -12.48 -7.58 -3.61
N THR A 47 -13.59 -8.19 -4.06
CA THR A 47 -14.70 -8.57 -3.16
C THR A 47 -14.28 -9.68 -2.21
N ILE A 48 -13.52 -10.68 -2.68
CA ILE A 48 -13.00 -11.77 -1.82
C ILE A 48 -12.02 -11.22 -0.78
N LEU A 49 -11.09 -10.34 -1.17
CA LEU A 49 -10.19 -9.64 -0.24
C LEU A 49 -10.96 -8.86 0.83
N ALA A 50 -11.95 -8.05 0.41
CA ALA A 50 -12.79 -7.28 1.32
C ALA A 50 -13.58 -8.19 2.30
N THR A 51 -14.14 -9.29 1.78
CA THR A 51 -14.85 -10.29 2.58
C THR A 51 -13.94 -10.93 3.62
N ALA A 52 -12.69 -11.14 3.28
CA ALA A 52 -11.67 -11.68 4.20
C ALA A 52 -11.13 -10.62 5.19
N GLY A 53 -11.50 -9.35 5.06
CA GLY A 53 -11.01 -8.25 5.91
C GLY A 53 -9.61 -7.77 5.52
N ILE A 54 -9.21 -7.91 4.25
CA ILE A 54 -7.87 -7.59 3.77
C ILE A 54 -7.90 -6.34 2.88
N TYR A 55 -7.02 -5.40 3.19
CA TYR A 55 -6.79 -4.18 2.42
C TYR A 55 -5.74 -4.40 1.33
N LEU A 56 -5.80 -3.56 0.31
CA LEU A 56 -4.83 -3.49 -0.79
C LEU A 56 -4.06 -2.18 -0.74
N ILE A 57 -2.74 -2.24 -0.81
CA ILE A 57 -1.88 -1.14 -1.26
C ILE A 57 -1.40 -1.50 -2.67
N LEU A 58 -1.58 -0.59 -3.61
CA LEU A 58 -1.36 -0.87 -5.03
C LEU A 58 -0.36 0.09 -5.64
N ASP A 59 0.66 -0.45 -6.30
CA ASP A 59 1.55 0.33 -7.14
C ASP A 59 0.83 0.66 -8.47
N VAL A 60 0.95 1.90 -8.94
CA VAL A 60 0.28 2.33 -10.18
C VAL A 60 1.11 2.12 -11.43
N ASN A 61 2.39 1.78 -11.28
CA ASN A 61 3.27 1.47 -12.38
C ASN A 61 3.23 -0.03 -12.73
N SER A 62 3.79 -0.38 -13.88
CA SER A 62 3.99 -1.77 -14.29
C SER A 62 5.28 -1.87 -15.12
N PRO A 63 5.87 -3.07 -15.27
CA PRO A 63 7.05 -3.25 -16.10
C PRO A 63 6.77 -3.17 -17.60
N MET A 64 5.50 -3.09 -18.01
CA MET A 64 5.12 -3.01 -19.41
C MET A 64 5.53 -1.66 -20.03
N GLU A 65 5.63 -1.64 -21.34
CA GLU A 65 6.00 -0.43 -22.08
C GLU A 65 5.04 0.74 -21.81
N ASN A 66 5.57 1.93 -21.63
CA ASN A 66 4.84 3.17 -21.29
C ASN A 66 4.09 3.15 -19.95
N GLN A 67 4.40 2.22 -19.05
CA GLN A 67 3.71 2.09 -17.77
C GLN A 67 4.63 2.31 -16.56
N HIS A 68 5.82 2.88 -16.75
CA HIS A 68 6.77 3.22 -15.70
C HIS A 68 7.63 4.44 -16.08
N LEU A 69 8.22 5.07 -15.07
CA LEU A 69 9.21 6.13 -15.29
C LEU A 69 10.60 5.54 -15.55
N ASN A 70 11.27 6.04 -16.58
CA ASN A 70 12.69 5.78 -16.75
C ASN A 70 13.47 6.58 -15.69
N ARG A 71 14.10 5.90 -14.74
CA ARG A 71 14.77 6.55 -13.60
C ARG A 71 15.95 7.47 -13.99
N TYR A 72 16.54 7.24 -15.15
CA TYR A 72 17.68 8.03 -15.62
C TYR A 72 17.31 9.16 -16.56
N GLN A 73 16.19 9.00 -17.26
CA GLN A 73 15.67 9.97 -18.21
C GLN A 73 14.15 10.12 -18.06
N PRO A 74 13.66 10.52 -16.87
CA PRO A 74 12.22 10.51 -16.57
C PRO A 74 11.40 11.42 -17.50
N TRP A 75 12.00 12.45 -18.09
CA TRP A 75 11.36 13.32 -19.09
C TRP A 75 10.96 12.61 -20.37
N THR A 76 11.55 11.44 -20.68
CA THR A 76 11.19 10.65 -21.86
C THR A 76 9.96 9.80 -21.67
N THR A 77 9.60 9.48 -20.43
CA THR A 77 8.52 8.57 -20.09
C THR A 77 7.39 9.22 -19.29
N TYR A 78 7.63 10.37 -18.63
CA TYR A 78 6.56 11.17 -18.04
C TYR A 78 5.81 11.90 -19.16
N ASN A 79 4.76 11.25 -19.68
CA ASN A 79 3.98 11.72 -20.82
C ASN A 79 2.50 11.34 -20.63
N GLU A 80 1.62 11.78 -21.54
CA GLU A 80 0.17 11.54 -21.43
C GLU A 80 -0.20 10.04 -21.45
N ILE A 81 0.52 9.20 -22.19
CA ILE A 81 0.24 7.76 -22.27
C ILE A 81 0.51 7.10 -20.92
N TYR A 82 1.66 7.40 -20.33
CA TYR A 82 2.00 6.94 -18.98
C TYR A 82 0.99 7.43 -17.93
N LEU A 83 0.65 8.72 -17.96
CA LEU A 83 -0.30 9.32 -17.01
C LEU A 83 -1.71 8.74 -17.18
N GLU A 84 -2.14 8.46 -18.42
CA GLU A 84 -3.42 7.80 -18.64
C GLU A 84 -3.46 6.40 -17.99
N HIS A 85 -2.40 5.60 -18.13
CA HIS A 85 -2.29 4.31 -17.43
C HIS A 85 -2.38 4.47 -15.92
N VAL A 86 -1.58 5.37 -15.33
CA VAL A 86 -1.59 5.64 -13.88
C VAL A 86 -2.99 6.01 -13.40
N LEU A 87 -3.65 6.93 -14.12
CA LEU A 87 -4.96 7.42 -13.73
C LEU A 87 -6.08 6.39 -13.97
N LYS A 88 -5.95 5.47 -14.93
CA LYS A 88 -6.85 4.33 -15.07
C LYS A 88 -6.77 3.38 -13.88
N VAL A 89 -5.57 3.07 -13.39
CA VAL A 89 -5.39 2.27 -12.18
C VAL A 89 -6.05 2.97 -10.98
N VAL A 90 -5.81 4.25 -10.80
CA VAL A 90 -6.43 5.06 -9.75
C VAL A 90 -7.95 5.05 -9.87
N GLU A 91 -8.49 5.32 -11.05
CA GLU A 91 -9.95 5.39 -11.28
C GLU A 91 -10.62 4.06 -10.93
N GLN A 92 -10.13 2.94 -11.47
CA GLN A 92 -10.72 1.64 -11.22
C GLN A 92 -10.68 1.26 -9.74
N PHE A 93 -9.49 1.33 -9.12
CA PHE A 93 -9.29 0.84 -7.75
C PHE A 93 -9.76 1.79 -6.66
N SER A 94 -9.99 3.07 -6.96
CA SER A 94 -10.56 4.01 -6.00
C SER A 94 -12.01 3.69 -5.61
N HIS A 95 -12.70 2.89 -6.41
CA HIS A 95 -14.06 2.45 -6.16
C HIS A 95 -14.17 1.22 -5.23
N TYR A 96 -13.05 0.56 -4.92
CA TYR A 96 -13.00 -0.48 -3.90
C TYR A 96 -12.59 0.13 -2.56
N ASP A 97 -13.44 0.06 -1.56
CA ASP A 97 -13.17 0.69 -0.27
C ASP A 97 -12.07 0.01 0.55
N ASN A 98 -11.68 -1.21 0.19
CA ASN A 98 -10.51 -1.88 0.75
C ASN A 98 -9.20 -1.52 0.03
N THR A 99 -9.20 -0.61 -0.92
CA THR A 99 -7.97 0.02 -1.41
C THR A 99 -7.48 1.01 -0.36
N LEU A 100 -6.37 0.69 0.31
CA LEU A 100 -5.82 1.47 1.41
C LEU A 100 -5.00 2.67 0.93
N GLY A 101 -4.25 2.50 -0.16
CA GLY A 101 -3.41 3.53 -0.72
C GLY A 101 -2.78 3.14 -2.05
N PHE A 102 -2.18 4.11 -2.71
CA PHE A 102 -1.43 3.92 -3.95
C PHE A 102 0.04 4.30 -3.76
N PHE A 103 0.95 3.50 -4.31
CA PHE A 103 2.33 3.91 -4.52
C PHE A 103 2.49 4.56 -5.90
N ALA A 104 2.92 5.82 -5.91
CA ALA A 104 3.23 6.55 -7.13
C ALA A 104 4.50 6.05 -7.83
N GLY A 105 5.38 5.38 -7.09
CA GLY A 105 6.59 4.77 -7.59
C GLY A 105 7.26 3.88 -6.55
N ASN A 106 8.09 2.97 -7.03
CA ASN A 106 8.90 2.06 -6.25
C ASN A 106 10.35 2.10 -6.72
N GLU A 107 11.28 2.35 -5.81
CA GLU A 107 12.72 2.31 -6.04
C GLU A 107 13.22 3.08 -7.29
N ILE A 108 12.56 4.16 -7.65
CA ILE A 108 12.95 4.98 -8.80
C ILE A 108 14.30 5.64 -8.54
N VAL A 109 14.53 6.10 -7.30
CA VAL A 109 15.83 6.64 -6.86
C VAL A 109 16.61 5.55 -6.13
N ASN A 110 17.71 5.11 -6.73
CA ASN A 110 18.58 4.08 -6.15
C ASN A 110 20.07 4.26 -6.48
N ASP A 111 20.45 5.36 -7.13
CA ASP A 111 21.82 5.75 -7.44
C ASP A 111 21.93 7.25 -7.66
N GLU A 112 23.16 7.74 -7.85
CA GLU A 112 23.44 9.18 -8.04
C GLU A 112 22.71 9.76 -9.27
N GLN A 113 22.64 9.02 -10.37
CA GLN A 113 22.02 9.51 -11.60
C GLN A 113 20.50 9.63 -11.44
N SER A 114 19.85 8.63 -10.86
CA SER A 114 18.42 8.67 -10.58
C SER A 114 18.07 9.72 -9.51
N ALA A 115 18.94 9.88 -8.50
CA ALA A 115 18.79 10.91 -7.45
C ALA A 115 18.88 12.34 -8.00
N LYS A 116 19.59 12.52 -9.12
CA LYS A 116 19.71 13.82 -9.79
C LYS A 116 18.44 14.18 -10.57
N HIS A 117 17.85 13.22 -11.27
CA HIS A 117 16.84 13.51 -12.28
C HIS A 117 15.41 13.15 -11.88
N SER A 118 15.21 12.09 -11.10
CA SER A 118 13.88 11.53 -10.86
C SER A 118 13.03 12.20 -9.78
N PRO A 119 13.56 12.79 -8.71
CA PRO A 119 12.73 13.29 -7.62
C PRO A 119 11.63 14.29 -8.05
N PRO A 120 11.84 15.27 -8.92
CA PRO A 120 10.79 16.18 -9.38
C PRO A 120 9.68 15.48 -10.16
N TYR A 121 10.00 14.39 -10.88
CA TYR A 121 9.03 13.62 -11.65
C TYR A 121 8.20 12.69 -10.73
N ILE A 122 8.79 12.15 -9.68
CA ILE A 122 8.04 11.44 -8.64
C ILE A 122 7.01 12.38 -8.00
N LYS A 123 7.41 13.59 -7.63
CA LYS A 123 6.48 14.62 -7.14
C LYS A 123 5.39 14.97 -8.15
N ALA A 124 5.73 15.04 -9.43
CA ALA A 124 4.76 15.32 -10.48
C ALA A 124 3.69 14.23 -10.57
N VAL A 125 4.08 12.96 -10.49
CA VAL A 125 3.14 11.83 -10.47
C VAL A 125 2.25 11.88 -9.23
N VAL A 126 2.82 12.10 -8.04
CA VAL A 126 2.07 12.26 -6.79
C VAL A 126 1.03 13.37 -6.91
N LYS A 127 1.44 14.55 -7.41
CA LYS A 127 0.57 15.70 -7.65
C LYS A 127 -0.60 15.35 -8.59
N ASP A 128 -0.29 14.75 -9.73
CA ASP A 128 -1.31 14.41 -10.73
C ASP A 128 -2.30 13.38 -10.20
N MET A 129 -1.82 12.36 -9.48
CA MET A 129 -2.67 11.37 -8.82
C MET A 129 -3.58 12.01 -7.76
N LYS A 130 -3.04 12.86 -6.88
CA LYS A 130 -3.82 13.53 -5.82
C LYS A 130 -4.85 14.48 -6.40
N LYS A 131 -4.51 15.25 -7.44
CA LYS A 131 -5.46 16.10 -8.15
C LYS A 131 -6.59 15.29 -8.81
N TYR A 132 -6.24 14.15 -9.42
CA TYR A 132 -7.21 13.25 -10.01
C TYR A 132 -8.17 12.67 -8.95
N ILE A 133 -7.62 12.14 -7.86
CA ILE A 133 -8.37 11.57 -6.74
C ILE A 133 -9.33 12.61 -6.16
N LYS A 134 -8.84 13.80 -5.87
CA LYS A 134 -9.64 14.88 -5.31
C LYS A 134 -10.85 15.24 -6.18
N LYS A 135 -10.70 15.14 -7.50
CA LYS A 135 -11.74 15.54 -8.46
C LYS A 135 -12.69 14.41 -8.86
N ASN A 136 -12.13 13.21 -9.11
CA ASN A 136 -12.84 12.14 -9.81
C ASN A 136 -13.17 10.94 -8.92
N SER A 137 -12.41 10.70 -7.83
CA SER A 137 -12.59 9.52 -7.00
C SER A 137 -13.72 9.69 -5.98
N PRO A 138 -14.41 8.61 -5.58
CA PRO A 138 -15.52 8.68 -4.62
C PRO A 138 -15.08 9.04 -3.20
N ARG A 139 -13.79 8.88 -2.89
CA ARG A 139 -13.17 9.22 -1.61
C ARG A 139 -11.73 9.65 -1.80
N ILE A 140 -11.14 10.28 -0.81
CA ILE A 140 -9.70 10.56 -0.80
C ILE A 140 -8.94 9.28 -0.42
N ILE A 141 -8.00 8.89 -1.28
CA ILE A 141 -7.13 7.74 -1.09
C ILE A 141 -5.69 8.25 -0.98
N PRO A 142 -4.94 7.84 0.06
CA PRO A 142 -3.56 8.26 0.24
C PRO A 142 -2.66 7.84 -0.92
N VAL A 143 -1.70 8.70 -1.26
CA VAL A 143 -0.66 8.46 -2.27
C VAL A 143 0.70 8.54 -1.62
N GLY A 144 1.49 7.49 -1.77
CA GLY A 144 2.83 7.39 -1.21
C GLY A 144 3.89 7.00 -2.22
N TYR A 145 5.09 6.79 -1.71
CA TYR A 145 6.24 6.34 -2.47
C TYR A 145 6.97 5.22 -1.70
N SER A 146 7.51 4.24 -2.40
CA SER A 146 8.29 3.15 -1.84
C SER A 146 9.76 3.30 -2.20
N ALA A 147 10.62 3.49 -1.20
CA ALA A 147 12.03 3.79 -1.36
C ALA A 147 12.91 2.54 -1.34
N ALA A 148 13.96 2.53 -2.17
CA ALA A 148 14.97 1.49 -2.22
C ALA A 148 15.71 1.33 -0.88
N ASP A 149 16.29 0.15 -0.66
CA ASP A 149 17.14 -0.16 0.49
C ASP A 149 18.52 0.49 0.35
N ASP A 150 18.51 1.83 0.34
CA ASP A 150 19.71 2.67 0.25
C ASP A 150 19.58 3.86 1.20
N LEU A 151 20.25 3.77 2.34
CA LEU A 151 20.27 4.81 3.39
C LEU A 151 20.73 6.17 2.87
N PHE A 152 21.61 6.18 1.86
CA PHE A 152 22.20 7.41 1.33
C PHE A 152 21.17 8.31 0.63
N TYR A 153 20.17 7.72 0.00
CA TYR A 153 19.14 8.45 -0.76
C TYR A 153 17.76 8.44 -0.12
N ARG A 154 17.35 7.35 0.53
CA ARG A 154 15.96 7.18 0.98
C ARG A 154 15.53 8.19 2.04
N VAL A 155 16.43 8.55 2.97
CA VAL A 155 16.10 9.52 4.03
C VAL A 155 15.95 10.92 3.45
N PRO A 156 16.94 11.51 2.74
CA PRO A 156 16.75 12.82 2.14
C PRO A 156 15.61 12.87 1.12
N LEU A 157 15.36 11.78 0.38
CA LEU A 157 14.22 11.70 -0.54
C LEU A 157 12.88 11.78 0.20
N SER A 158 12.74 11.14 1.37
CA SER A 158 11.51 11.21 2.16
C SER A 158 11.19 12.65 2.56
N TYR A 159 12.18 13.39 3.05
CA TYR A 159 12.02 14.80 3.41
C TYR A 159 11.71 15.69 2.20
N TYR A 160 12.29 15.40 1.04
CA TYR A 160 11.93 16.08 -0.19
C TYR A 160 10.48 15.80 -0.61
N LEU A 161 10.06 14.55 -0.54
CA LEU A 161 8.72 14.14 -0.99
C LEU A 161 7.61 14.58 -0.04
N GLU A 162 7.88 14.76 1.26
CA GLU A 162 6.89 15.31 2.19
C GLU A 162 6.76 16.85 2.12
N CYS A 163 7.77 17.54 1.60
CA CYS A 163 7.76 18.99 1.48
C CYS A 163 6.75 19.47 0.41
N CYS A 164 6.02 20.52 0.70
CA CYS A 164 5.21 21.27 -0.25
C CYS A 164 5.33 22.76 0.07
N GLU A 165 6.03 23.54 -0.78
CA GLU A 165 6.25 24.96 -0.58
C GLU A 165 4.98 25.80 -0.80
N ASP A 166 4.12 25.37 -1.71
CA ASP A 166 2.85 26.03 -2.01
C ASP A 166 1.69 25.23 -1.39
N PRO A 167 1.01 25.75 -0.36
CA PRO A 167 -0.09 25.07 0.28
C PRO A 167 -1.27 24.69 -0.63
N ASP A 168 -1.41 25.44 -1.74
CA ASP A 168 -2.49 25.22 -2.71
C ASP A 168 -2.15 24.11 -3.72
N ASP A 169 -0.88 23.68 -3.78
CA ASP A 169 -0.39 22.70 -4.73
C ASP A 169 -0.04 21.38 -4.01
N ASP A 170 -1.04 20.60 -3.67
CA ASP A 170 -0.90 19.36 -2.91
C ASP A 170 0.01 18.32 -3.60
N ILE A 171 1.32 18.46 -3.41
CA ILE A 171 2.39 17.61 -3.98
C ILE A 171 3.13 16.75 -2.94
N SER A 172 2.72 16.82 -1.68
CA SER A 172 3.26 15.97 -0.62
C SER A 172 2.78 14.55 -0.74
N VAL A 173 3.68 13.58 -0.47
CA VAL A 173 3.24 12.21 -0.20
C VAL A 173 2.42 12.16 1.08
N ASP A 174 1.43 11.28 1.12
CA ASP A 174 0.59 11.05 2.30
C ASP A 174 1.19 10.01 3.24
N PHE A 175 2.05 9.13 2.72
CA PHE A 175 2.79 8.12 3.47
C PHE A 175 4.09 7.75 2.73
N TYR A 176 5.00 7.10 3.43
CA TYR A 176 6.30 6.70 2.87
C TYR A 176 6.60 5.24 3.21
N GLY A 177 6.94 4.46 2.20
CA GLY A 177 7.38 3.09 2.33
C GLY A 177 8.92 3.01 2.29
N VAL A 178 9.47 2.16 3.12
CA VAL A 178 10.91 1.87 3.18
C VAL A 178 11.10 0.38 2.86
N ASN A 179 11.74 0.07 1.75
CA ASN A 179 12.19 -1.29 1.51
C ASN A 179 13.43 -1.51 2.39
N SER A 180 13.42 -2.50 3.27
CA SER A 180 14.51 -2.73 4.23
C SER A 180 14.87 -4.21 4.31
N TYR A 181 16.07 -4.54 3.84
CA TYR A 181 16.68 -5.86 3.91
C TYR A 181 17.91 -5.91 4.81
N GLN A 182 18.06 -4.93 5.70
CA GLN A 182 19.23 -4.78 6.58
C GLN A 182 19.22 -5.71 7.81
N TRP A 183 18.08 -6.31 8.15
CA TRP A 183 17.99 -7.32 9.20
C TRP A 183 18.08 -8.73 8.58
N CYS A 184 19.28 -9.32 8.59
CA CYS A 184 19.56 -10.65 8.03
C CYS A 184 19.96 -11.62 9.12
N GLY A 185 19.15 -12.64 9.39
CA GLY A 185 19.41 -13.64 10.44
C GLY A 185 19.27 -13.06 11.84
N ALA A 186 20.08 -13.56 12.78
CA ALA A 186 20.09 -13.12 14.17
C ALA A 186 20.75 -11.74 14.32
N GLN A 187 19.96 -10.72 14.59
CA GLN A 187 20.41 -9.34 14.74
C GLN A 187 19.79 -8.70 16.00
N THR A 188 20.27 -7.49 16.30
CA THR A 188 19.70 -6.57 17.28
C THR A 188 19.28 -5.29 16.57
N MET A 189 18.61 -4.38 17.28
CA MET A 189 18.31 -3.03 16.77
C MET A 189 19.57 -2.33 16.25
N GLU A 190 20.66 -2.39 17.03
CA GLU A 190 21.95 -1.76 16.71
C GLU A 190 22.66 -2.47 15.54
N SER A 191 22.79 -3.80 15.60
CA SER A 191 23.56 -4.53 14.57
C SER A 191 22.86 -4.56 13.21
N SER A 192 21.54 -4.40 13.18
CA SER A 192 20.75 -4.28 11.95
C SER A 192 20.67 -2.84 11.42
N GLY A 193 21.01 -1.85 12.24
CA GLY A 193 20.80 -0.43 11.93
C GLY A 193 19.34 0.03 12.02
N TYR A 194 18.46 -0.73 12.67
CA TYR A 194 17.07 -0.31 12.88
C TYR A 194 16.95 0.88 13.83
N ASP A 195 17.87 1.02 14.79
CA ASP A 195 18.01 2.21 15.65
C ASP A 195 18.35 3.47 14.83
N GLU A 196 19.22 3.35 13.81
CA GLU A 196 19.50 4.44 12.88
C GLU A 196 18.29 4.83 12.04
N LEU A 197 17.47 3.86 11.63
CA LEU A 197 16.21 4.13 10.95
C LEU A 197 15.22 4.89 11.82
N VAL A 198 15.08 4.49 13.07
CA VAL A 198 14.21 5.18 14.04
C VAL A 198 14.67 6.62 14.22
N GLU A 199 15.98 6.84 14.39
CA GLU A 199 16.56 8.18 14.54
C GLU A 199 16.34 9.03 13.28
N ALA A 200 16.52 8.44 12.07
CA ALA A 200 16.36 9.14 10.80
C ALA A 200 14.93 9.63 10.55
N TYR A 201 13.93 8.86 10.98
CA TYR A 201 12.51 9.17 10.72
C TYR A 201 11.76 9.74 11.92
N LYS A 202 12.40 9.99 13.07
CA LYS A 202 11.73 10.50 14.28
C LYS A 202 10.98 11.82 14.07
N ASN A 203 11.47 12.67 13.16
CA ASN A 203 10.87 13.96 12.83
C ASN A 203 10.03 13.94 11.55
N PHE A 204 9.95 12.80 10.87
CA PHE A 204 9.12 12.65 9.69
C PHE A 204 7.64 12.77 10.06
N THR A 205 6.88 13.55 9.28
CA THR A 205 5.52 13.93 9.69
C THR A 205 4.42 13.06 9.10
N LYS A 206 4.77 12.19 8.18
CA LYS A 206 3.83 11.27 7.54
C LYS A 206 3.98 9.86 8.10
N PRO A 207 2.98 8.98 7.95
CA PRO A 207 3.15 7.56 8.25
C PRO A 207 4.30 6.97 7.44
N VAL A 208 5.14 6.18 8.12
CA VAL A 208 6.21 5.40 7.50
C VAL A 208 6.08 3.95 7.93
N PHE A 209 6.33 3.03 7.00
CA PHE A 209 6.31 1.59 7.26
C PHE A 209 7.28 0.88 6.32
N PHE A 210 7.61 -0.36 6.62
CA PHE A 210 8.38 -1.17 5.68
C PHE A 210 7.47 -1.60 4.53
N SER A 211 7.70 -1.03 3.36
CA SER A 211 7.01 -1.45 2.13
C SER A 211 7.53 -2.78 1.60
N GLU A 212 8.73 -3.18 2.03
CA GLU A 212 9.29 -4.52 1.90
C GLU A 212 10.23 -4.81 3.07
N PHE A 213 10.21 -6.05 3.56
CA PHE A 213 11.22 -6.61 4.46
C PHE A 213 11.31 -8.12 4.30
N GLY A 214 12.29 -8.77 4.93
CA GLY A 214 12.44 -10.23 4.91
C GLY A 214 13.70 -10.68 4.18
N CYS A 215 14.87 -10.19 4.60
CA CYS A 215 16.16 -10.60 4.07
C CYS A 215 16.32 -12.14 4.05
N ASN A 216 16.79 -12.69 2.92
CA ASN A 216 17.02 -14.13 2.73
C ASN A 216 18.50 -14.50 2.54
N GLU A 217 19.43 -13.60 2.87
CA GLU A 217 20.86 -13.91 2.85
C GLU A 217 21.26 -14.97 3.88
N VAL A 218 20.48 -15.07 4.98
CA VAL A 218 20.63 -16.12 5.99
C VAL A 218 19.39 -17.00 5.97
N LEU A 219 19.58 -18.28 5.61
CA LEU A 219 18.50 -19.26 5.52
C LEU A 219 18.66 -20.36 6.58
N PRO A 220 17.55 -20.92 7.12
CA PRO A 220 16.17 -20.47 6.91
C PRO A 220 15.92 -19.09 7.53
N ARG A 221 15.01 -18.30 6.95
CA ARG A 221 14.69 -16.99 7.48
C ARG A 221 14.09 -17.11 8.88
N GLN A 222 14.58 -16.29 9.80
CA GLN A 222 14.15 -16.33 11.20
C GLN A 222 13.02 -15.34 11.51
N PHE A 223 12.90 -14.27 10.72
CA PHE A 223 11.90 -13.20 10.88
C PHE A 223 11.89 -12.53 12.26
N ASP A 224 13.03 -12.49 12.95
CA ASP A 224 13.14 -11.84 14.27
C ASP A 224 12.93 -10.33 14.21
N GLU A 225 13.12 -9.71 13.05
CA GLU A 225 12.80 -8.30 12.76
C GLU A 225 11.33 -7.94 13.05
N ILE A 226 10.42 -8.90 13.01
CA ILE A 226 9.00 -8.68 13.34
C ILE A 226 8.85 -8.23 14.78
N LYS A 227 9.57 -8.85 15.71
CA LYS A 227 9.54 -8.44 17.13
C LYS A 227 10.07 -7.04 17.33
N ALA A 228 11.13 -6.67 16.59
CA ALA A 228 11.70 -5.34 16.63
C ALA A 228 10.72 -4.30 16.07
N LEU A 229 10.15 -4.58 14.89
CA LEU A 229 9.23 -3.68 14.18
C LEU A 229 8.00 -3.29 15.04
N TYR A 230 7.47 -4.26 15.81
CA TYR A 230 6.31 -4.04 16.69
C TYR A 230 6.69 -3.77 18.15
N SER A 231 7.98 -3.56 18.44
CA SER A 231 8.46 -3.17 19.76
C SER A 231 8.15 -1.69 20.07
N LYS A 232 8.32 -1.33 21.35
CA LYS A 232 8.20 0.08 21.79
C LYS A 232 9.26 0.99 21.17
N ASP A 233 10.39 0.42 20.76
CA ASP A 233 11.50 1.18 20.18
C ASP A 233 11.19 1.64 18.75
N MET A 234 10.30 0.94 18.04
CA MET A 234 9.96 1.25 16.65
C MET A 234 8.52 1.71 16.42
N CYS A 235 7.55 1.22 17.20
CA CYS A 235 6.13 1.41 16.90
C CYS A 235 5.65 2.88 16.93
N GLY A 236 6.41 3.79 17.54
CA GLY A 236 6.13 5.24 17.52
C GLY A 236 6.49 5.91 16.20
N ILE A 237 7.32 5.25 15.39
CA ILE A 237 7.83 5.78 14.12
C ILE A 237 7.29 4.93 12.95
N PHE A 238 7.49 3.60 13.00
CA PHE A 238 7.09 2.68 11.95
C PHE A 238 5.71 2.06 12.24
N SER A 239 4.82 2.12 11.26
CA SER A 239 3.43 1.64 11.38
C SER A 239 3.27 0.15 11.05
N GLY A 240 4.33 -0.58 10.82
CA GLY A 240 4.33 -1.99 10.44
C GLY A 240 5.14 -2.27 9.18
N GLY A 241 4.89 -3.41 8.54
CA GLY A 241 5.63 -3.79 7.34
C GLY A 241 4.97 -4.86 6.49
N LEU A 242 5.43 -4.94 5.23
CA LEU A 242 5.02 -5.87 4.18
C LEU A 242 6.16 -6.85 3.91
N LEU A 243 5.93 -8.14 4.17
CA LEU A 243 6.96 -9.14 3.88
C LEU A 243 7.10 -9.40 2.37
N TYR A 244 8.31 -9.44 1.89
CA TYR A 244 8.66 -9.88 0.55
C TYR A 244 9.14 -11.33 0.58
N GLU A 245 8.53 -12.31 -0.13
CA GLU A 245 7.31 -12.26 -0.94
C GLU A 245 6.45 -13.50 -0.69
N PHE A 246 5.23 -13.55 -1.19
CA PHE A 246 4.33 -14.68 -0.97
C PHE A 246 4.69 -15.88 -1.84
N THR A 247 4.63 -15.74 -3.17
CA THR A 247 4.91 -16.83 -4.09
C THR A 247 6.40 -16.93 -4.40
N GLN A 248 6.94 -18.14 -4.35
CA GLN A 248 8.33 -18.40 -4.65
C GLN A 248 8.71 -18.01 -6.06
N GLY A 249 9.70 -17.12 -6.16
CA GLY A 249 10.36 -16.72 -7.39
C GLY A 249 11.81 -17.25 -7.46
N PRO A 250 12.53 -16.91 -8.54
CA PRO A 250 13.93 -17.33 -8.70
C PRO A 250 14.88 -16.86 -7.58
N ASN A 251 14.49 -15.79 -6.88
CA ASN A 251 15.30 -15.17 -5.82
C ASN A 251 15.09 -15.78 -4.44
N ASN A 252 14.24 -16.80 -4.30
CA ASN A 252 13.99 -17.57 -3.07
C ASN A 252 13.47 -16.75 -1.88
N TYR A 253 12.58 -15.79 -2.11
CA TYR A 253 11.89 -15.05 -1.06
C TYR A 253 10.49 -15.59 -0.72
N GLY A 254 10.02 -16.62 -1.44
CA GLY A 254 8.66 -17.12 -1.31
C GLY A 254 8.35 -17.76 0.04
N LEU A 255 7.09 -17.73 0.38
CA LEU A 255 6.50 -18.50 1.48
C LEU A 255 5.80 -19.75 0.99
N VAL A 256 5.37 -19.74 -0.26
CA VAL A 256 4.69 -20.85 -0.93
C VAL A 256 5.28 -21.10 -2.30
N ASP A 257 5.28 -22.34 -2.73
CA ASP A 257 5.65 -22.76 -4.07
C ASP A 257 4.39 -23.22 -4.82
N LEU A 258 4.26 -22.83 -6.09
CA LEU A 258 3.13 -23.17 -6.94
C LEU A 258 3.58 -24.15 -8.02
N ASP A 259 2.81 -25.24 -8.20
CA ASP A 259 3.00 -26.11 -9.35
C ASP A 259 2.32 -25.55 -10.63
N SER A 260 2.49 -26.27 -11.74
CA SER A 260 1.90 -25.86 -13.04
C SER A 260 0.37 -25.80 -13.06
N ASP A 261 -0.28 -26.51 -12.15
CA ASP A 261 -1.74 -26.58 -12.04
C ASP A 261 -2.28 -25.56 -11.03
N GLY A 262 -1.38 -24.83 -10.35
CA GLY A 262 -1.70 -23.81 -9.34
C GLY A 262 -1.90 -24.37 -7.94
N ASN A 263 -1.60 -25.66 -7.69
CA ASN A 263 -1.59 -26.19 -6.33
C ASN A 263 -0.42 -25.62 -5.53
N VAL A 264 -0.57 -25.63 -4.22
CA VAL A 264 0.33 -24.95 -3.29
C VAL A 264 1.12 -25.94 -2.46
N ARG A 265 2.41 -25.71 -2.33
CA ARG A 265 3.23 -26.27 -1.26
C ARG A 265 3.72 -25.14 -0.37
N LEU A 266 3.36 -25.19 0.93
CA LEU A 266 3.89 -24.28 1.93
C LEU A 266 5.39 -24.54 2.10
N LEU A 267 6.18 -23.49 2.21
CA LEU A 267 7.59 -23.58 2.56
C LEU A 267 7.76 -23.47 4.09
N ASP A 268 8.93 -23.86 4.62
CA ASP A 268 9.21 -23.76 6.06
C ASP A 268 9.06 -22.33 6.57
N ASP A 269 9.41 -21.35 5.74
CA ASP A 269 9.29 -19.92 6.03
C ASP A 269 7.85 -19.48 6.30
N PHE A 270 6.85 -20.12 5.67
CA PHE A 270 5.44 -19.86 5.96
C PHE A 270 5.10 -20.17 7.42
N THR A 271 5.54 -21.34 7.91
CA THR A 271 5.28 -21.76 9.29
C THR A 271 6.03 -20.88 10.29
N THR A 272 7.28 -20.54 10.00
CA THR A 272 8.10 -19.66 10.85
C THR A 272 7.47 -18.27 10.96
N LEU A 273 7.07 -17.68 9.84
CA LEU A 273 6.39 -16.39 9.82
C LEU A 273 5.07 -16.39 10.59
N LYS A 274 4.22 -17.41 10.34
CA LYS A 274 2.96 -17.59 11.08
C LYS A 274 3.18 -17.63 12.59
N ASN A 275 4.22 -18.34 13.06
CA ASN A 275 4.56 -18.39 14.46
C ASN A 275 4.96 -17.02 15.01
N HIS A 276 5.75 -16.23 14.28
CA HIS A 276 6.12 -14.88 14.69
C HIS A 276 4.88 -13.97 14.78
N TYR A 277 3.99 -13.98 13.79
CA TYR A 277 2.78 -13.18 13.81
C TYR A 277 1.85 -13.55 14.97
N ASN A 278 1.73 -14.86 15.28
CA ASN A 278 0.89 -15.32 16.37
C ASN A 278 1.46 -15.02 17.76
N THR A 279 2.78 -14.90 17.89
CA THR A 279 3.44 -14.75 19.20
C THR A 279 3.91 -13.33 19.48
N THR A 280 4.06 -12.49 18.44
CA THR A 280 4.48 -11.10 18.61
C THR A 280 3.32 -10.28 19.18
N LYS A 281 3.57 -9.65 20.33
CA LYS A 281 2.59 -8.78 20.97
C LYS A 281 2.49 -7.46 20.20
N MET A 282 1.29 -7.14 19.71
CA MET A 282 1.02 -5.85 19.10
C MET A 282 1.09 -4.73 20.14
N PRO A 283 1.63 -3.53 19.76
CA PRO A 283 1.61 -2.37 20.61
C PRO A 283 0.19 -1.97 21.00
N SER A 284 -0.03 -1.70 22.28
CA SER A 284 -1.30 -1.14 22.74
C SER A 284 -1.40 0.33 22.37
N LYS A 285 -2.61 0.89 22.42
CA LYS A 285 -2.83 2.33 22.24
C LYS A 285 -1.92 3.18 23.15
N ASN A 286 -1.80 2.76 24.41
CA ASN A 286 -0.95 3.46 25.37
C ASN A 286 0.55 3.36 25.01
N ASP A 287 1.00 2.21 24.49
CA ASP A 287 2.39 2.06 24.00
C ASP A 287 2.67 3.01 22.83
N LEU A 288 1.72 3.14 21.90
CA LEU A 288 1.83 4.05 20.76
C LEU A 288 1.85 5.52 21.19
N GLU A 289 0.92 5.91 22.07
CA GLU A 289 0.84 7.29 22.57
C GLU A 289 2.12 7.69 23.33
N GLN A 290 2.74 6.77 24.08
CA GLN A 290 4.00 7.01 24.79
C GLN A 290 5.22 7.02 23.86
N ALA A 291 5.20 6.26 22.76
CA ALA A 291 6.31 6.12 21.84
C ALA A 291 6.37 7.24 20.78
N ILE A 292 5.29 8.01 20.58
CA ILE A 292 5.28 9.12 19.62
C ILE A 292 6.18 10.25 20.12
N THR A 293 7.29 10.45 19.42
CA THR A 293 8.32 11.47 19.76
C THR A 293 8.26 12.72 18.87
N ALA A 294 7.23 12.85 18.04
CA ALA A 294 7.12 13.96 17.09
C ALA A 294 7.18 15.34 17.78
N ASP A 295 7.82 16.29 17.11
CA ASP A 295 7.90 17.68 17.55
C ASP A 295 6.50 18.27 17.79
N ASN A 296 6.24 18.64 19.06
CA ASN A 296 4.96 19.21 19.48
C ASN A 296 4.62 20.54 18.78
N THR A 297 5.59 21.24 18.19
CA THR A 297 5.34 22.48 17.44
C THR A 297 4.69 22.16 16.11
N LEU A 298 5.13 21.12 15.41
CA LEU A 298 4.56 20.68 14.13
C LEU A 298 3.16 20.09 14.28
N THR A 299 2.85 19.47 15.42
CA THR A 299 1.52 18.87 15.65
C THR A 299 0.39 19.89 15.80
N LYS A 300 0.73 21.16 16.08
CA LYS A 300 -0.24 22.27 16.19
C LYS A 300 -0.62 22.89 14.83
N LEU A 301 0.16 22.60 13.80
CA LEU A 301 -0.09 23.08 12.45
C LEU A 301 -1.11 22.19 11.75
N ASP A 302 -1.93 22.79 10.89
CA ASP A 302 -2.68 21.98 9.92
C ASP A 302 -1.73 21.31 8.92
N GLU A 303 -2.23 20.38 8.12
CA GLU A 303 -1.38 19.59 7.24
C GLU A 303 -0.64 20.46 6.20
N SER A 304 -1.32 21.45 5.60
CA SER A 304 -0.73 22.30 4.58
C SER A 304 0.38 23.18 5.17
N GLN A 305 0.15 23.78 6.33
CA GLN A 305 1.16 24.56 7.07
C GLN A 305 2.36 23.70 7.46
N ARG A 306 2.12 22.46 7.89
CA ARG A 306 3.18 21.52 8.24
C ARG A 306 4.03 21.16 7.04
N ASN A 307 3.41 20.87 5.90
CA ASN A 307 4.11 20.52 4.67
C ASN A 307 5.03 21.66 4.19
N VAL A 308 4.67 22.92 4.43
CA VAL A 308 5.55 24.07 4.16
C VAL A 308 6.67 24.18 5.19
N ALA A 309 6.33 24.02 6.48
CA ALA A 309 7.29 24.22 7.59
C ALA A 309 8.46 23.22 7.57
N ILE A 310 8.28 22.03 6.99
CA ILE A 310 9.31 20.99 6.91
C ILE A 310 10.21 21.10 5.69
N CYS A 311 9.95 22.02 4.75
CA CYS A 311 10.75 22.19 3.55
C CYS A 311 12.18 22.65 3.90
N GLN A 312 13.15 22.06 3.22
CA GLN A 312 14.56 22.37 3.38
C GLN A 312 15.06 23.11 2.13
N LYS A 313 16.10 23.92 2.31
CA LYS A 313 16.75 24.65 1.17
C LYS A 313 17.50 23.70 0.23
N SER A 314 17.98 22.59 0.73
CA SER A 314 18.66 21.54 -0.01
C SER A 314 18.49 20.21 0.71
N TYR A 315 18.56 19.12 -0.04
CA TYR A 315 18.45 17.78 0.46
C TYR A 315 19.76 17.04 0.23
N GLU A 316 20.30 16.47 1.28
CA GLU A 316 21.57 15.75 1.21
C GLU A 316 21.50 14.67 0.12
N ASN A 317 22.57 14.51 -0.65
CA ASN A 317 22.70 13.52 -1.72
C ASN A 317 21.71 13.64 -2.89
N LEU A 318 20.75 14.55 -2.83
CA LEU A 318 19.84 14.83 -3.93
C LEU A 318 20.33 16.10 -4.69
N LYS A 319 20.77 15.90 -5.91
CA LYS A 319 21.11 17.01 -6.82
C LYS A 319 19.91 17.32 -7.70
N ILE A 320 18.86 17.86 -7.08
CA ILE A 320 17.59 18.09 -7.76
C ILE A 320 17.74 19.24 -8.73
N ASP A 321 17.72 18.93 -10.02
CA ASP A 321 17.69 19.89 -11.10
C ASP A 321 16.27 20.03 -11.65
N GLY A 322 15.74 21.24 -11.63
CA GLY A 322 14.49 21.57 -12.27
C GLY A 322 13.29 21.67 -11.34
N LYS A 323 12.18 22.08 -11.95
CA LYS A 323 10.90 22.26 -11.28
C LYS A 323 10.03 21.00 -11.44
N VAL A 324 9.12 20.80 -10.48
CA VAL A 324 8.08 19.77 -10.59
C VAL A 324 7.28 20.03 -11.87
N ALA A 325 7.21 19.02 -12.75
CA ALA A 325 6.45 19.12 -13.98
C ALA A 325 4.95 19.28 -13.69
N SER A 326 4.24 19.98 -14.57
CA SER A 326 2.81 20.22 -14.40
C SER A 326 2.12 20.41 -15.75
N GLY A 327 0.81 20.17 -15.77
CA GLY A 327 -0.07 20.43 -16.90
C GLY A 327 -0.28 19.27 -17.88
N LEU A 328 0.59 18.25 -17.91
CA LEU A 328 0.40 17.11 -18.81
C LEU A 328 -0.85 16.28 -18.49
N ALA A 329 -1.20 16.18 -17.22
CA ALA A 329 -2.39 15.44 -16.77
C ALA A 329 -3.67 16.27 -16.77
N ASP A 330 -3.61 17.60 -17.00
CA ASP A 330 -4.75 18.50 -16.79
C ASP A 330 -6.00 18.10 -17.60
N ASN A 331 -5.82 17.67 -18.84
CA ASN A 331 -6.94 17.20 -19.68
C ASN A 331 -7.53 15.90 -19.16
N LEU A 332 -6.70 14.95 -18.73
CA LEU A 332 -7.13 13.67 -18.13
C LEU A 332 -7.85 13.92 -16.81
N ILE A 333 -7.33 14.80 -15.97
CA ILE A 333 -7.96 15.19 -14.71
C ILE A 333 -9.31 15.88 -14.96
N LYS A 334 -9.37 16.76 -15.97
CA LYS A 334 -10.59 17.51 -16.29
C LYS A 334 -11.71 16.62 -16.82
N LYS A 335 -11.39 15.70 -17.72
CA LYS A 335 -12.37 14.85 -18.41
C LYS A 335 -12.66 13.55 -17.66
N GLY A 336 -11.74 13.10 -16.81
CA GLY A 336 -11.66 11.73 -16.33
C GLY A 336 -11.06 10.80 -17.40
N VAL A 337 -10.57 9.65 -16.97
CA VAL A 337 -10.13 8.56 -17.87
C VAL A 337 -11.27 7.58 -18.11
N THR A 338 -11.20 6.85 -19.21
CA THR A 338 -12.18 5.81 -19.55
C THR A 338 -11.64 4.46 -19.13
N VAL A 339 -12.25 3.89 -18.09
CA VAL A 339 -11.98 2.55 -17.57
C VAL A 339 -13.21 2.08 -16.78
N ASP A 340 -13.40 0.78 -16.68
CA ASP A 340 -14.47 0.24 -15.85
C ASP A 340 -14.18 0.52 -14.36
N HIS A 341 -15.17 1.10 -13.68
CA HIS A 341 -15.06 1.33 -12.23
C HIS A 341 -15.15 0.00 -11.49
N GLY A 342 -14.33 -0.13 -10.45
CA GLY A 342 -14.42 -1.27 -9.56
C GLY A 342 -15.77 -1.32 -8.83
N ASN A 343 -16.35 -2.52 -8.77
CA ASN A 343 -17.61 -2.76 -8.06
C ASN A 343 -17.50 -4.06 -7.26
N TYR A 344 -18.00 -4.05 -6.04
CA TYR A 344 -18.17 -5.30 -5.30
C TYR A 344 -19.31 -6.11 -5.92
N VAL A 345 -19.10 -7.43 -5.94
CA VAL A 345 -20.05 -8.40 -6.50
C VAL A 345 -20.56 -9.36 -5.43
N ASP A 346 -21.71 -9.98 -5.67
CA ASP A 346 -22.19 -11.04 -4.80
C ASP A 346 -21.31 -12.29 -4.95
N LEU A 347 -20.97 -12.90 -3.80
CA LEU A 347 -20.19 -14.13 -3.72
C LEU A 347 -21.04 -15.27 -3.15
N ASN A 348 -20.87 -16.45 -3.74
CA ASN A 348 -21.38 -17.69 -3.18
C ASN A 348 -20.29 -18.44 -2.38
N ASP A 349 -20.61 -19.57 -1.78
CA ASP A 349 -19.66 -20.31 -0.96
C ASP A 349 -18.54 -20.97 -1.80
N ASP A 350 -18.79 -21.28 -3.07
CA ASP A 350 -17.75 -21.79 -3.99
C ASP A 350 -16.70 -20.70 -4.32
N ASP A 351 -17.11 -19.44 -4.42
CA ASP A 351 -16.20 -18.31 -4.63
C ASP A 351 -15.26 -18.08 -3.42
N LEU A 352 -15.67 -18.52 -2.24
CA LEU A 352 -14.94 -18.38 -0.99
C LEU A 352 -14.19 -19.65 -0.57
N THR A 353 -14.16 -20.66 -1.42
CA THR A 353 -13.52 -21.94 -1.09
C THR A 353 -12.49 -22.29 -2.17
N THR A 354 -11.24 -22.49 -1.78
CA THR A 354 -10.23 -22.92 -2.73
C THR A 354 -10.40 -24.37 -3.13
N LYS A 355 -10.29 -24.63 -4.44
CA LYS A 355 -10.30 -25.98 -5.02
C LYS A 355 -8.91 -26.58 -5.16
N PHE A 356 -7.87 -25.73 -5.02
CA PHE A 356 -6.49 -26.18 -5.16
C PHE A 356 -6.07 -27.07 -4.01
N GLU A 357 -5.16 -27.99 -4.28
CA GLU A 357 -4.49 -28.76 -3.26
C GLU A 357 -3.49 -27.86 -2.52
N ILE A 358 -3.41 -28.06 -1.20
CA ILE A 358 -2.43 -27.36 -0.37
C ILE A 358 -1.69 -28.41 0.44
N LEU A 359 -0.37 -28.43 0.29
CA LEU A 359 0.55 -29.33 0.99
C LEU A 359 1.41 -28.54 1.97
N ASN A 360 1.76 -29.16 3.09
CA ASN A 360 2.81 -28.66 3.98
C ASN A 360 4.21 -28.80 3.34
N ALA A 361 5.22 -28.20 3.94
CA ALA A 361 6.60 -28.26 3.47
C ALA A 361 7.13 -29.71 3.33
N ASN A 362 6.71 -30.61 4.20
CA ASN A 362 7.06 -32.03 4.16
C ASN A 362 6.27 -32.86 3.14
N GLY A 363 5.32 -32.25 2.40
CA GLY A 363 4.49 -32.90 1.40
C GLY A 363 3.20 -33.52 1.94
N ASP A 364 2.95 -33.46 3.24
CA ASP A 364 1.67 -33.91 3.80
C ASP A 364 0.55 -32.91 3.46
N GLU A 365 -0.69 -33.41 3.37
CA GLU A 365 -1.86 -32.57 3.17
C GLU A 365 -1.98 -31.52 4.29
N TRP A 366 -2.12 -30.26 3.92
CA TRP A 366 -2.41 -29.19 4.86
C TRP A 366 -3.82 -29.32 5.43
N LYS A 367 -3.95 -29.23 6.76
CA LYS A 367 -5.21 -29.46 7.49
C LYS A 367 -5.94 -28.16 7.88
N GLY A 368 -5.50 -27.01 7.39
CA GLY A 368 -6.20 -25.75 7.62
C GLY A 368 -7.52 -25.64 6.85
N SER A 369 -8.26 -24.57 7.09
CA SER A 369 -9.52 -24.32 6.39
C SER A 369 -9.28 -23.93 4.93
N LYS A 370 -9.90 -24.61 4.00
CA LYS A 370 -9.93 -24.24 2.58
C LYS A 370 -10.97 -23.16 2.25
N SER A 371 -11.76 -22.72 3.23
CA SER A 371 -12.79 -21.71 3.05
C SER A 371 -12.42 -20.42 3.77
N ILE A 372 -12.64 -19.31 3.10
CA ILE A 372 -12.41 -17.95 3.59
C ILE A 372 -13.46 -17.64 4.65
N ARG A 373 -12.98 -17.19 5.81
CA ARG A 373 -13.83 -16.69 6.89
C ARG A 373 -14.30 -15.28 6.55
N LYS A 374 -15.61 -15.06 6.55
CA LYS A 374 -16.22 -13.74 6.32
C LYS A 374 -15.95 -12.83 7.52
N VAL A 375 -15.41 -11.66 7.25
CA VAL A 375 -15.18 -10.57 8.21
C VAL A 375 -16.11 -9.42 7.85
N ASN A 376 -17.07 -9.13 8.74
CA ASN A 376 -18.32 -8.45 8.38
C ASN A 376 -18.27 -6.94 8.16
N HIS A 377 -17.15 -6.29 8.07
CA HIS A 377 -17.14 -4.82 8.02
C HIS A 377 -16.79 -4.19 6.66
N MET A 378 -16.53 -5.01 5.63
CA MET A 378 -16.14 -4.53 4.30
C MET A 378 -16.82 -5.25 3.12
N THR A 379 -17.91 -5.99 3.35
CA THR A 379 -18.58 -6.72 2.26
C THR A 379 -19.58 -5.87 1.50
N ALA A 380 -19.74 -6.11 0.20
CA ALA A 380 -20.70 -5.42 -0.65
C ALA A 380 -22.14 -5.49 -0.12
N SER A 381 -22.53 -6.65 0.46
CA SER A 381 -23.87 -6.87 1.01
C SER A 381 -24.20 -5.99 2.23
N GLU A 382 -23.21 -5.58 3.00
CA GLU A 382 -23.42 -4.73 4.18
C GLU A 382 -23.54 -3.26 3.83
N ARG A 383 -22.94 -2.82 2.74
CA ARG A 383 -23.08 -1.45 2.26
C ARG A 383 -24.44 -1.19 1.65
N SER A 384 -24.98 -2.13 0.89
CA SER A 384 -26.35 -2.00 0.37
C SER A 384 -27.39 -1.98 1.49
N ARG A 385 -27.12 -2.57 2.67
CA ARG A 385 -28.00 -2.48 3.85
C ARG A 385 -27.84 -1.18 4.63
N GLY A 386 -26.62 -0.64 4.73
CA GLY A 386 -26.34 0.63 5.41
C GLY A 386 -26.94 1.85 4.73
N THR A 387 -27.31 1.78 3.46
CA THR A 387 -28.03 2.83 2.73
C THR A 387 -29.54 2.73 2.80
N SER A 388 -30.10 1.64 3.33
CA SER A 388 -31.56 1.37 3.36
C SER A 388 -32.21 1.44 4.75
N GLU A 389 -31.46 1.55 5.83
CA GLU A 389 -32.05 1.69 7.16
C GLU A 389 -31.95 3.12 7.69
N ASN A 390 -32.91 3.93 7.25
CA ASN A 390 -33.27 5.13 7.98
C ASN A 390 -34.38 4.71 9.00
N PRO A 391 -34.16 4.74 10.32
CA PRO A 391 -35.12 4.22 11.29
C PRO A 391 -36.34 5.12 11.51
N ASN A 392 -36.59 6.12 10.67
CA ASN A 392 -37.82 6.93 10.73
C ASN A 392 -38.61 6.80 9.43
N GLY A 393 -39.46 5.77 9.38
CA GLY A 393 -40.50 5.60 8.40
C GLY A 393 -41.54 6.74 8.50
N GLY A 394 -41.53 7.59 7.49
CA GLY A 394 -42.57 8.52 7.20
C GLY A 394 -42.80 8.52 5.70
N THR A 395 -43.85 7.81 5.27
CA THR A 395 -44.41 7.90 3.92
C THR A 395 -44.88 9.29 3.64
N THR A 396 -44.44 9.92 2.53
CA THR A 396 -45.27 10.60 1.52
C THR A 396 -44.41 11.27 0.44
N GLY A 397 -44.82 11.07 -0.82
CA GLY A 397 -44.93 12.16 -1.83
C GLY A 397 -43.72 12.46 -2.69
N VAL A 398 -43.72 11.93 -3.88
CA VAL A 398 -43.28 12.49 -5.19
C VAL A 398 -42.85 13.96 -5.15
N GLY A 399 -41.63 14.26 -5.62
CA GLY A 399 -41.17 15.61 -5.91
C GLY A 399 -39.74 15.70 -6.41
N SER A 400 -39.60 16.03 -7.66
CA SER A 400 -38.42 16.27 -8.51
C SER A 400 -37.44 17.31 -7.96
N ARG A 401 -36.15 17.09 -8.27
CA ARG A 401 -35.07 18.08 -8.48
C ARG A 401 -34.46 18.81 -7.29
N GLY A 402 -33.17 18.67 -7.18
CA GLY A 402 -32.31 19.61 -6.47
C GLY A 402 -30.99 19.01 -6.05
N SER A 403 -30.00 19.09 -6.93
CA SER A 403 -28.59 18.90 -6.58
C SER A 403 -28.26 19.79 -5.37
N LYS A 404 -27.95 19.20 -4.23
CA LYS A 404 -27.28 19.89 -3.14
C LYS A 404 -26.03 19.12 -2.79
N ASN A 405 -24.89 19.72 -3.11
CA ASN A 405 -23.59 19.37 -2.61
C ASN A 405 -23.65 19.23 -1.08
N HIS A 406 -23.69 18.02 -0.59
CA HIS A 406 -23.30 17.77 0.79
C HIS A 406 -21.78 17.66 0.80
N ALA A 407 -21.14 18.74 1.21
CA ALA A 407 -19.77 18.69 1.70
C ALA A 407 -19.73 17.62 2.80
N VAL A 408 -19.20 16.46 2.48
CA VAL A 408 -18.78 15.49 3.47
C VAL A 408 -17.69 16.21 4.24
N LYS A 409 -17.98 16.59 5.48
CA LYS A 409 -16.95 17.00 6.43
C LYS A 409 -15.96 15.85 6.44
N SER A 410 -14.80 16.04 5.82
CA SER A 410 -13.67 15.17 6.02
C SER A 410 -13.42 15.16 7.53
N LEU A 411 -13.70 14.05 8.18
CA LEU A 411 -13.03 13.76 9.43
C LEU A 411 -11.55 13.63 9.05
N SER A 412 -10.83 14.74 9.09
CA SER A 412 -9.39 14.73 9.19
C SER A 412 -9.06 14.18 10.57
N ILE A 413 -9.11 12.87 10.71
CA ILE A 413 -8.45 12.19 11.81
C ILE A 413 -6.98 12.46 11.55
N PRO A 414 -6.28 13.20 12.42
CA PRO A 414 -4.86 13.42 12.21
C PRO A 414 -4.22 12.04 12.09
N PHE A 415 -3.54 11.78 10.99
CA PHE A 415 -2.97 10.49 10.61
C PHE A 415 -2.07 9.89 11.73
N LYS A 416 -1.62 10.71 12.68
CA LYS A 416 -0.91 10.27 13.90
C LYS A 416 -1.79 9.50 14.92
N ILE A 417 -3.12 9.56 14.81
CA ILE A 417 -4.03 8.73 15.61
C ILE A 417 -4.32 7.40 14.88
N MET A 418 -3.99 7.32 13.61
CA MET A 418 -4.15 6.12 12.77
C MET A 418 -3.18 4.96 13.07
N PRO A 419 -2.02 5.11 13.74
CA PRO A 419 -1.18 3.96 14.12
C PRO A 419 -1.96 2.85 14.87
N ILE A 420 -3.03 3.22 15.58
CA ILE A 420 -3.82 2.25 16.35
C ILE A 420 -4.69 1.37 15.44
N VAL A 421 -5.23 1.95 14.38
CA VAL A 421 -6.02 1.20 13.38
C VAL A 421 -5.06 0.50 12.41
N LEU A 422 -3.95 1.14 12.06
CA LEU A 422 -2.92 0.59 11.17
C LEU A 422 -2.03 -0.45 11.84
N ALA A 423 -1.68 -0.33 13.12
CA ALA A 423 -0.90 -1.36 13.82
C ALA A 423 -1.65 -2.69 13.91
N HIS A 424 -2.98 -2.69 13.84
CA HIS A 424 -3.78 -3.90 13.65
C HIS A 424 -3.99 -4.25 12.18
N MET A 425 -3.54 -3.43 11.24
CA MET A 425 -3.90 -3.53 9.83
C MET A 425 -2.73 -3.80 8.89
N LEU A 426 -1.48 -3.79 9.34
CA LEU A 426 -0.36 -3.88 8.41
C LEU A 426 0.50 -5.13 8.63
N TYR A 427 0.04 -6.29 8.16
CA TYR A 427 0.84 -7.50 7.94
C TYR A 427 0.73 -7.94 6.49
N HIS A 428 1.83 -8.29 5.85
CA HIS A 428 1.81 -8.21 4.40
C HIS A 428 2.59 -9.24 3.65
N PHE A 429 2.03 -9.55 2.51
CA PHE A 429 2.62 -10.32 1.44
C PHE A 429 2.46 -9.64 0.12
N LEU A 430 3.43 -9.86 -0.73
CA LEU A 430 3.36 -9.58 -2.15
C LEU A 430 2.91 -10.84 -2.88
N VAL A 431 1.94 -10.71 -3.73
CA VAL A 431 1.56 -11.73 -4.70
C VAL A 431 2.00 -11.30 -6.07
#